data_f62af0421ecfc90195fb31cbae2b542c
#
_entry.id   f62af0421ecfc90195fb31cbae2b542c
#
_cell.length_a   1.000
_cell.length_b   1.000
_cell.length_c   1.000
_cell.angle_alpha   90.00
_cell.angle_beta   90.00
_cell.angle_gamma   90.00
#
_symmetry.space_group_name_H-M   'P 1'
#
loop_
_entity.id
_entity.type
_entity.pdbx_description
1 polymer ?
#
loop_
_entity_poly.entity_id
_entity_poly.type
_entity_poly.pdbx_seq_one_letter_code
_entity_poly.pdbx_strand_id
1 'polypeptide(L)'
;MGRWQAGARERLEQAALALFLERGFGATTVPEIAARAGLTTRTFFRHFADKREVLFAGEADLPALAARLVADAPAALGPIAVIAHGLDAVAAVVGAGRIEDLRVRRAVIDADAGLRERELQKFAALADAAARAFRARGVDPLRASLAAALAVTAFRVAVARWLDEAGARGLAEVVAEVLGALQSVVADTPMPAPLPLPA
;
A
#
# COMPACT_ATOMS: atom_id res chain seq x y z
N MET A 1 -0.08 4.77 33.03
CA MET A 1 -1.27 4.25 32.34
C MET A 1 -1.07 3.96 30.83
N GLY A 2 0.14 4.15 30.24
CA GLY A 2 0.38 3.99 28.79
C GLY A 2 0.65 2.56 28.29
N ARG A 3 0.98 1.61 29.15
CA ARG A 3 1.43 0.27 28.77
C ARG A 3 0.32 -0.68 28.28
N TRP A 4 -0.96 -0.38 28.57
CA TRP A 4 -2.13 -1.15 28.15
C TRP A 4 -2.68 -0.72 26.76
N GLN A 5 -2.28 0.43 26.25
CA GLN A 5 -2.76 0.92 24.93
C GLN A 5 -1.88 0.46 23.76
N ALA A 6 -0.59 0.21 23.97
CA ALA A 6 0.33 -0.17 22.89
C ALA A 6 0.05 -1.56 22.28
N GLY A 7 -0.58 -2.47 22.99
CA GLY A 7 -0.91 -3.80 22.48
C GLY A 7 -2.39 -4.00 22.09
N ALA A 8 -3.26 -2.99 22.28
CA ALA A 8 -4.69 -3.17 22.02
C ALA A 8 -5.02 -3.18 20.52
N ARG A 9 -4.37 -2.34 19.75
CA ARG A 9 -4.53 -2.24 18.31
C ARG A 9 -4.06 -3.53 17.64
N GLU A 10 -2.84 -3.95 17.92
CA GLU A 10 -2.25 -5.18 17.37
C GLU A 10 -3.06 -6.42 17.74
N ARG A 11 -3.58 -6.50 18.96
CA ARG A 11 -4.47 -7.60 19.39
C ARG A 11 -5.77 -7.63 18.58
N LEU A 12 -6.37 -6.48 18.29
CA LEU A 12 -7.56 -6.38 17.47
C LEU A 12 -7.26 -6.77 16.01
N GLU A 13 -6.12 -6.34 15.46
CA GLU A 13 -5.68 -6.71 14.11
C GLU A 13 -5.49 -8.22 13.97
N GLN A 14 -4.75 -8.84 14.89
CA GLN A 14 -4.52 -10.28 14.88
C GLN A 14 -5.83 -11.08 15.07
N ALA A 15 -6.70 -10.65 16.00
CA ALA A 15 -7.98 -11.29 16.20
C ALA A 15 -8.88 -11.20 14.95
N ALA A 16 -8.87 -10.05 14.28
CA ALA A 16 -9.64 -9.85 13.05
C ALA A 16 -9.12 -10.72 11.92
N LEU A 17 -7.80 -10.72 11.66
CA LEU A 17 -7.19 -11.54 10.61
C LEU A 17 -7.48 -13.03 10.83
N ALA A 18 -7.35 -13.52 12.07
CA ALA A 18 -7.68 -14.91 12.41
C ALA A 18 -9.15 -15.24 12.11
N LEU A 19 -10.09 -14.38 12.51
CA LEU A 19 -11.52 -14.59 12.25
C LEU A 19 -11.87 -14.48 10.75
N PHE A 20 -11.25 -13.56 10.03
CA PHE A 20 -11.45 -13.44 8.59
C PHE A 20 -10.96 -14.68 7.84
N LEU A 21 -9.86 -15.28 8.29
CA LEU A 21 -9.35 -16.53 7.73
C LEU A 21 -10.26 -17.72 8.07
N GLU A 22 -10.76 -17.81 9.33
CA GLU A 22 -11.58 -18.92 9.81
C GLU A 22 -12.98 -18.92 9.19
N ARG A 23 -13.60 -17.75 8.98
CA ARG A 23 -15.04 -17.62 8.68
C ARG A 23 -15.35 -16.74 7.47
N GLY A 24 -14.34 -16.08 6.93
CA GLY A 24 -14.50 -15.04 5.92
C GLY A 24 -14.84 -13.66 6.49
N PHE A 25 -14.58 -12.65 5.68
CA PHE A 25 -14.82 -11.25 6.05
C PHE A 25 -16.31 -10.97 6.31
N GLY A 26 -17.21 -11.47 5.45
CA GLY A 26 -18.66 -11.21 5.54
C GLY A 26 -19.26 -11.68 6.86
N ALA A 27 -18.92 -12.90 7.28
CA ALA A 27 -19.50 -13.53 8.47
C ALA A 27 -18.90 -13.06 9.81
N THR A 28 -17.80 -12.30 9.79
CA THR A 28 -17.12 -11.80 11.00
C THR A 28 -17.71 -10.47 11.45
N THR A 29 -17.98 -10.32 12.74
CA THR A 29 -18.53 -9.10 13.35
C THR A 29 -17.54 -8.40 14.28
N VAL A 30 -17.73 -7.09 14.50
CA VAL A 30 -16.91 -6.30 15.44
C VAL A 30 -16.98 -6.83 16.88
N PRO A 31 -18.15 -7.24 17.42
CA PRO A 31 -18.21 -7.87 18.75
C PRO A 31 -17.34 -9.12 18.86
N GLU A 32 -17.32 -9.99 17.85
CA GLU A 32 -16.50 -11.21 17.85
C GLU A 32 -15.01 -10.88 17.81
N ILE A 33 -14.59 -9.90 17.01
CA ILE A 33 -13.20 -9.41 16.97
C ILE A 33 -12.78 -8.89 18.35
N ALA A 34 -13.61 -8.05 18.96
CA ALA A 34 -13.31 -7.49 20.27
C ALA A 34 -13.23 -8.59 21.36
N ALA A 35 -14.18 -9.52 21.36
CA ALA A 35 -14.19 -10.65 22.29
C ALA A 35 -12.94 -11.55 22.11
N ARG A 36 -12.58 -11.91 20.88
CA ARG A 36 -11.38 -12.70 20.55
C ARG A 36 -10.10 -11.98 21.02
N ALA A 37 -10.05 -10.66 20.92
CA ALA A 37 -8.94 -9.84 21.40
C ALA A 37 -8.92 -9.66 22.94
N GLY A 38 -9.95 -10.13 23.67
CA GLY A 38 -10.13 -9.86 25.09
C GLY A 38 -10.36 -8.38 25.40
N LEU A 39 -11.08 -7.69 24.51
CA LEU A 39 -11.37 -6.25 24.55
C LEU A 39 -12.88 -6.01 24.36
N THR A 40 -13.29 -4.76 24.51
CA THR A 40 -14.68 -4.36 24.28
C THR A 40 -14.89 -3.78 22.89
N THR A 41 -16.13 -3.80 22.38
CA THR A 41 -16.52 -3.10 21.14
C THR A 41 -16.22 -1.60 21.20
N ARG A 42 -16.36 -0.98 22.37
CA ARG A 42 -15.95 0.43 22.58
C ARG A 42 -14.46 0.61 22.35
N THR A 43 -13.64 -0.35 22.80
CA THR A 43 -12.19 -0.31 22.55
C THR A 43 -11.88 -0.46 21.06
N PHE A 44 -12.60 -1.34 20.36
CA PHE A 44 -12.49 -1.48 18.90
C PHE A 44 -12.73 -0.14 18.19
N PHE A 45 -13.88 0.50 18.43
CA PHE A 45 -14.26 1.75 17.77
C PHE A 45 -13.38 2.95 18.14
N ARG A 46 -12.58 2.86 19.20
CA ARG A 46 -11.54 3.84 19.49
C ARG A 46 -10.34 3.75 18.54
N HIS A 47 -10.07 2.56 17.96
CA HIS A 47 -8.92 2.30 17.08
C HIS A 47 -9.31 2.24 15.61
N PHE A 48 -10.51 1.78 15.28
CA PHE A 48 -10.97 1.53 13.92
C PHE A 48 -12.40 2.05 13.73
N ALA A 49 -12.66 2.71 12.60
CA ALA A 49 -13.98 3.21 12.27
C ALA A 49 -14.96 2.05 11.98
N ASP A 50 -14.50 1.00 11.32
CA ASP A 50 -15.25 -0.21 11.03
C ASP A 50 -14.31 -1.43 10.88
N LYS A 51 -14.88 -2.63 10.62
CA LYS A 51 -14.08 -3.87 10.48
C LYS A 51 -13.18 -3.88 9.23
N ARG A 52 -13.49 -3.08 8.19
CA ARG A 52 -12.67 -2.96 6.99
C ARG A 52 -11.36 -2.25 7.30
N GLU A 53 -11.42 -1.21 8.14
CA GLU A 53 -10.24 -0.43 8.49
C GLU A 53 -9.17 -1.24 9.24
N VAL A 54 -9.52 -2.38 9.82
CA VAL A 54 -8.54 -3.30 10.41
C VAL A 54 -7.58 -3.87 9.35
N LEU A 55 -8.10 -4.18 8.15
CA LEU A 55 -7.29 -4.69 7.03
C LEU A 55 -6.34 -3.63 6.46
N PHE A 56 -6.68 -2.35 6.65
CA PHE A 56 -5.89 -1.21 6.16
C PHE A 56 -5.17 -0.49 7.31
N ALA A 57 -5.00 -1.18 8.44
CA ALA A 57 -4.27 -0.67 9.59
C ALA A 57 -2.81 -0.37 9.21
N GLY A 58 -2.33 0.81 9.58
CA GLY A 58 -1.01 1.28 9.19
C GLY A 58 -0.94 1.97 7.82
N GLU A 59 -1.97 1.86 6.97
CA GLU A 59 -2.00 2.52 5.67
C GLU A 59 -2.55 3.97 5.71
N ALA A 60 -3.18 4.37 6.82
CA ALA A 60 -3.77 5.71 6.95
C ALA A 60 -2.75 6.85 6.72
N ASP A 61 -1.50 6.63 7.11
CA ASP A 61 -0.43 7.60 7.00
C ASP A 61 0.39 7.49 5.69
N LEU A 62 0.12 6.48 4.85
CA LEU A 62 0.87 6.27 3.59
C LEU A 62 0.82 7.48 2.65
N PRO A 63 -0.32 8.17 2.43
CA PRO A 63 -0.34 9.39 1.60
C PRO A 63 0.57 10.49 2.15
N ALA A 64 0.57 10.70 3.46
CA ALA A 64 1.43 11.69 4.10
C ALA A 64 2.91 11.26 4.06
N LEU A 65 3.18 9.98 4.24
CA LEU A 65 4.53 9.43 4.10
C LEU A 65 5.06 9.60 2.67
N ALA A 66 4.27 9.24 1.65
CA ALA A 66 4.65 9.42 0.26
C ALA A 66 4.93 10.88 -0.09
N ALA A 67 4.07 11.80 0.38
CA ALA A 67 4.29 13.24 0.17
C ALA A 67 5.60 13.71 0.80
N ARG A 68 5.93 13.26 2.01
CA ARG A 68 7.21 13.58 2.68
C ARG A 68 8.40 12.98 1.92
N LEU A 69 8.35 11.71 1.55
CA LEU A 69 9.45 11.06 0.81
C LEU A 69 9.75 11.78 -0.50
N VAL A 70 8.72 12.25 -1.20
CA VAL A 70 8.89 13.06 -2.40
C VAL A 70 9.45 14.45 -2.06
N ALA A 71 8.94 15.13 -1.03
CA ALA A 71 9.35 16.47 -0.66
C ALA A 71 10.81 16.52 -0.15
N ASP A 72 11.21 15.54 0.66
CA ASP A 72 12.51 15.48 1.33
C ASP A 72 13.61 14.89 0.44
N ALA A 73 13.27 14.31 -0.71
CA ALA A 73 14.26 13.76 -1.64
C ALA A 73 15.21 14.85 -2.16
N PRO A 74 16.51 14.55 -2.36
CA PRO A 74 17.49 15.51 -2.86
C PRO A 74 16.99 16.26 -4.11
N ALA A 75 17.22 17.58 -4.16
CA ALA A 75 16.67 18.43 -5.23
C ALA A 75 17.20 18.06 -6.63
N ALA A 76 18.41 17.48 -6.70
CA ALA A 76 19.03 17.05 -7.94
C ALA A 76 18.40 15.79 -8.56
N LEU A 77 17.58 15.05 -7.80
CA LEU A 77 16.98 13.80 -8.30
C LEU A 77 15.77 14.09 -9.20
N GLY A 78 15.79 13.47 -10.39
CA GLY A 78 14.62 13.41 -11.27
C GLY A 78 13.53 12.48 -10.71
N PRO A 79 12.29 12.52 -11.26
CA PRO A 79 11.15 11.81 -10.70
C PRO A 79 11.36 10.30 -10.50
N ILE A 80 12.00 9.60 -11.43
CA ILE A 80 12.27 8.15 -11.32
C ILE A 80 13.21 7.83 -10.16
N ALA A 81 14.27 8.62 -9.98
CA ALA A 81 15.19 8.45 -8.87
C ALA A 81 14.54 8.75 -7.51
N VAL A 82 13.63 9.74 -7.46
CA VAL A 82 12.81 10.03 -6.27
C VAL A 82 11.89 8.85 -5.95
N ILE A 83 11.27 8.24 -6.97
CA ILE A 83 10.42 7.04 -6.80
C ILE A 83 11.27 5.89 -6.23
N ALA A 84 12.41 5.59 -6.81
CA ALA A 84 13.29 4.52 -6.34
C ALA A 84 13.67 4.71 -4.88
N HIS A 85 14.17 5.90 -4.52
CA HIS A 85 14.52 6.25 -3.15
C HIS A 85 13.34 6.15 -2.17
N GLY A 86 12.16 6.62 -2.57
CA GLY A 86 10.94 6.54 -1.74
C GLY A 86 10.45 5.12 -1.56
N LEU A 87 10.48 4.30 -2.61
CA LEU A 87 10.05 2.91 -2.53
C LEU A 87 10.99 2.04 -1.69
N ASP A 88 12.29 2.31 -1.70
CA ASP A 88 13.26 1.64 -0.80
C ASP A 88 12.91 1.91 0.66
N ALA A 89 12.60 3.16 1.02
CA ALA A 89 12.20 3.53 2.38
C ALA A 89 10.88 2.84 2.79
N VAL A 90 9.90 2.77 1.90
CA VAL A 90 8.63 2.07 2.14
C VAL A 90 8.85 0.56 2.25
N ALA A 91 9.71 -0.02 1.41
CA ALA A 91 10.03 -1.45 1.44
C ALA A 91 10.66 -1.87 2.78
N ALA A 92 11.51 -1.02 3.37
CA ALA A 92 12.08 -1.28 4.69
C ALA A 92 11.01 -1.33 5.79
N VAL A 93 10.00 -0.46 5.74
CA VAL A 93 8.88 -0.44 6.71
C VAL A 93 7.96 -1.64 6.52
N VAL A 94 7.53 -1.91 5.29
CA VAL A 94 6.61 -3.03 4.97
C VAL A 94 7.28 -4.38 5.18
N GLY A 95 8.54 -4.52 4.75
CA GLY A 95 9.31 -5.75 4.88
C GLY A 95 9.66 -6.13 6.33
N ALA A 96 9.56 -5.21 7.28
CA ALA A 96 9.71 -5.49 8.71
C ALA A 96 8.45 -6.14 9.32
N GLY A 97 7.31 -6.13 8.62
CA GLY A 97 6.07 -6.77 9.05
C GLY A 97 6.14 -8.30 8.95
N ARG A 98 5.19 -8.97 9.61
CA ARG A 98 5.04 -10.43 9.50
C ARG A 98 4.42 -10.76 8.13
N ILE A 99 5.17 -11.43 7.28
CA ILE A 99 4.73 -11.76 5.92
C ILE A 99 3.43 -12.57 5.89
N GLU A 100 3.24 -13.48 6.85
CA GLU A 100 2.02 -14.27 6.94
C GLU A 100 0.78 -13.40 7.18
N ASP A 101 0.88 -12.38 8.03
CA ASP A 101 -0.22 -11.44 8.29
C ASP A 101 -0.56 -10.64 7.02
N LEU A 102 0.45 -10.27 6.22
CA LEU A 102 0.27 -9.58 4.94
C LEU A 102 -0.36 -10.49 3.88
N ARG A 103 0.05 -11.76 3.83
CA ARG A 103 -0.55 -12.76 2.92
C ARG A 103 -2.02 -13.02 3.26
N VAL A 104 -2.33 -13.21 4.54
CA VAL A 104 -3.72 -13.37 5.00
C VAL A 104 -4.55 -12.14 4.63
N ARG A 105 -4.03 -10.94 4.92
CA ARG A 105 -4.67 -9.66 4.55
C ARG A 105 -4.95 -9.60 3.05
N ARG A 106 -3.97 -9.92 2.21
CA ARG A 106 -4.11 -9.95 0.76
C ARG A 106 -5.21 -10.92 0.33
N ALA A 107 -5.19 -12.16 0.82
CA ALA A 107 -6.19 -13.17 0.50
C ALA A 107 -7.62 -12.73 0.88
N VAL A 108 -7.79 -12.08 2.05
CA VAL A 108 -9.09 -11.55 2.49
C VAL A 108 -9.57 -10.41 1.58
N ILE A 109 -8.69 -9.50 1.20
CA ILE A 109 -9.03 -8.39 0.30
C ILE A 109 -9.42 -8.93 -1.09
N ASP A 110 -8.66 -9.88 -1.62
CA ASP A 110 -8.91 -10.48 -2.94
C ASP A 110 -10.24 -11.24 -3.02
N ALA A 111 -10.69 -11.80 -1.90
CA ALA A 111 -11.95 -12.54 -1.83
C ALA A 111 -13.21 -11.66 -1.78
N ASP A 112 -13.09 -10.36 -1.49
CA ASP A 112 -14.24 -9.47 -1.29
C ASP A 112 -14.18 -8.25 -2.23
N ALA A 113 -15.23 -8.04 -3.03
CA ALA A 113 -15.28 -6.96 -4.03
C ALA A 113 -15.25 -5.56 -3.38
N GLY A 114 -15.94 -5.40 -2.24
CA GLY A 114 -15.98 -4.11 -1.52
C GLY A 114 -14.63 -3.76 -0.88
N LEU A 115 -13.86 -4.77 -0.46
CA LEU A 115 -12.51 -4.57 0.06
C LEU A 115 -11.55 -4.19 -1.07
N ARG A 116 -11.64 -4.84 -2.24
CA ARG A 116 -10.84 -4.47 -3.43
C ARG A 116 -11.13 -3.03 -3.86
N GLU A 117 -12.40 -2.63 -3.88
CA GLU A 117 -12.78 -1.24 -4.19
C GLU A 117 -12.16 -0.26 -3.18
N ARG A 118 -12.22 -0.58 -1.89
CA ARG A 118 -11.62 0.24 -0.83
C ARG A 118 -10.12 0.36 -0.98
N GLU A 119 -9.43 -0.71 -1.32
CA GLU A 119 -8.00 -0.71 -1.61
C GLU A 119 -7.66 0.20 -2.79
N LEU A 120 -8.43 0.12 -3.90
CA LEU A 120 -8.24 0.99 -5.06
C LEU A 120 -8.41 2.48 -4.71
N GLN A 121 -9.41 2.82 -3.88
CA GLN A 121 -9.60 4.19 -3.39
C GLN A 121 -8.39 4.69 -2.57
N LYS A 122 -7.81 3.83 -1.72
CA LYS A 122 -6.61 4.17 -0.95
C LYS A 122 -5.38 4.39 -1.85
N PHE A 123 -5.19 3.55 -2.87
CA PHE A 123 -4.12 3.74 -3.85
C PHE A 123 -4.31 5.01 -4.69
N ALA A 124 -5.54 5.35 -5.05
CA ALA A 124 -5.83 6.62 -5.74
C ALA A 124 -5.45 7.82 -4.86
N ALA A 125 -5.84 7.81 -3.58
CA ALA A 125 -5.46 8.87 -2.63
C ALA A 125 -3.94 8.99 -2.44
N LEU A 126 -3.22 7.85 -2.44
CA LEU A 126 -1.76 7.80 -2.39
C LEU A 126 -1.13 8.44 -3.63
N ALA A 127 -1.62 8.08 -4.83
CA ALA A 127 -1.16 8.66 -6.09
C ALA A 127 -1.40 10.18 -6.14
N ASP A 128 -2.57 10.64 -5.70
CA ASP A 128 -2.90 12.07 -5.63
C ASP A 128 -1.95 12.84 -4.70
N ALA A 129 -1.65 12.28 -3.54
CA ALA A 129 -0.72 12.91 -2.59
C ALA A 129 0.70 13.01 -3.16
N ALA A 130 1.19 11.93 -3.78
CA ALA A 130 2.49 11.91 -4.44
C ALA A 130 2.54 12.89 -5.62
N ALA A 131 1.50 12.96 -6.46
CA ALA A 131 1.43 13.90 -7.58
C ALA A 131 1.45 15.36 -7.12
N ARG A 132 0.75 15.69 -6.02
CA ARG A 132 0.82 17.04 -5.42
C ARG A 132 2.23 17.35 -4.94
N ALA A 133 2.91 16.40 -4.30
CA ALA A 133 4.27 16.59 -3.82
C ALA A 133 5.28 16.78 -4.96
N PHE A 134 5.16 16.02 -6.05
CA PHE A 134 5.98 16.22 -7.26
C PHE A 134 5.75 17.61 -7.89
N ARG A 135 4.51 18.06 -7.98
CA ARG A 135 4.21 19.42 -8.47
C ARG A 135 4.82 20.49 -7.57
N ALA A 136 4.76 20.33 -6.25
CA ALA A 136 5.39 21.24 -5.30
C ALA A 136 6.91 21.32 -5.46
N ARG A 137 7.55 20.27 -5.99
CA ARG A 137 8.97 20.26 -6.38
C ARG A 137 9.25 20.90 -7.76
N GLY A 138 8.24 21.45 -8.44
CA GLY A 138 8.39 22.06 -9.75
C GLY A 138 8.34 21.06 -10.91
N VAL A 139 7.94 19.81 -10.69
CA VAL A 139 7.70 18.84 -11.78
C VAL A 139 6.43 19.22 -12.52
N ASP A 140 6.52 19.22 -13.85
CA ASP A 140 5.38 19.47 -14.74
C ASP A 140 4.16 18.63 -14.36
N PRO A 141 2.91 19.15 -14.41
CA PRO A 141 1.70 18.46 -13.95
C PRO A 141 1.47 17.09 -14.59
N LEU A 142 1.73 16.93 -15.90
CA LEU A 142 1.59 15.64 -16.58
C LEU A 142 2.63 14.65 -16.09
N ARG A 143 3.90 15.06 -16.02
CA ARG A 143 5.00 14.23 -15.51
C ARG A 143 4.80 13.88 -14.04
N ALA A 144 4.29 14.78 -13.21
CA ALA A 144 3.98 14.54 -11.82
C ALA A 144 2.90 13.47 -11.65
N SER A 145 1.83 13.52 -12.44
CA SER A 145 0.77 12.53 -12.44
C SER A 145 1.25 11.16 -12.89
N LEU A 146 2.04 11.11 -13.96
CA LEU A 146 2.65 9.85 -14.44
C LEU A 146 3.62 9.26 -13.41
N ALA A 147 4.50 10.07 -12.84
CA ALA A 147 5.44 9.62 -11.80
C ALA A 147 4.72 9.02 -10.58
N ALA A 148 3.65 9.68 -10.11
CA ALA A 148 2.86 9.18 -8.99
C ALA A 148 2.14 7.86 -9.33
N ALA A 149 1.54 7.74 -10.51
CA ALA A 149 0.90 6.50 -10.96
C ALA A 149 1.92 5.36 -11.09
N LEU A 150 3.10 5.63 -11.65
CA LEU A 150 4.20 4.66 -11.76
C LEU A 150 4.67 4.20 -10.39
N ALA A 151 4.85 5.11 -9.42
CA ALA A 151 5.26 4.77 -8.07
C ALA A 151 4.29 3.79 -7.39
N VAL A 152 2.98 4.09 -7.45
CA VAL A 152 1.94 3.22 -6.89
C VAL A 152 1.88 1.88 -7.61
N THR A 153 1.98 1.87 -8.94
CA THR A 153 1.96 0.63 -9.74
C THR A 153 3.18 -0.23 -9.41
N ALA A 154 4.38 0.34 -9.41
CA ALA A 154 5.61 -0.39 -9.07
C ALA A 154 5.53 -1.00 -7.65
N PHE A 155 5.04 -0.23 -6.67
CA PHE A 155 4.85 -0.72 -5.30
C PHE A 155 3.89 -1.90 -5.24
N ARG A 156 2.72 -1.79 -5.87
CA ARG A 156 1.70 -2.85 -5.89
C ARG A 156 2.24 -4.14 -6.53
N VAL A 157 2.91 -4.03 -7.66
CA VAL A 157 3.50 -5.17 -8.37
C VAL A 157 4.61 -5.81 -7.52
N ALA A 158 5.47 -5.00 -6.90
CA ALA A 158 6.54 -5.49 -6.05
C ALA A 158 6.02 -6.21 -4.81
N VAL A 159 5.03 -5.65 -4.12
CA VAL A 159 4.42 -6.28 -2.94
C VAL A 159 3.72 -7.58 -3.32
N ALA A 160 2.93 -7.60 -4.40
CA ALA A 160 2.25 -8.82 -4.86
C ALA A 160 3.27 -9.93 -5.14
N ARG A 161 4.30 -9.64 -5.94
CA ARG A 161 5.37 -10.60 -6.26
C ARG A 161 6.12 -11.09 -5.01
N TRP A 162 6.46 -10.17 -4.10
CA TRP A 162 7.13 -10.52 -2.85
C TRP A 162 6.29 -11.45 -1.96
N LEU A 163 4.98 -11.23 -1.89
CA LEU A 163 4.05 -12.11 -1.17
C LEU A 163 3.92 -13.47 -1.84
N ASP A 164 3.90 -13.54 -3.18
CA ASP A 164 3.85 -14.79 -3.94
C ASP A 164 5.13 -15.62 -3.74
N GLU A 165 6.29 -14.97 -3.64
CA GLU A 165 7.57 -15.58 -3.33
C GLU A 165 7.74 -15.93 -1.83
N ALA A 166 6.70 -15.74 -1.02
CA ALA A 166 6.71 -15.98 0.43
C ALA A 166 7.87 -15.27 1.18
N GLY A 167 8.34 -14.13 0.65
CA GLY A 167 9.44 -13.37 1.24
C GLY A 167 10.80 -14.00 1.11
N ALA A 168 11.01 -14.87 0.10
CA ALA A 168 12.30 -15.53 -0.14
C ALA A 168 13.44 -14.54 -0.37
N ARG A 169 13.12 -13.33 -0.85
CA ARG A 169 14.03 -12.20 -1.02
C ARG A 169 13.54 -10.99 -0.22
N GLY A 170 14.41 -10.01 -0.03
CA GLY A 170 14.03 -8.72 0.56
C GLY A 170 13.06 -7.94 -0.36
N LEU A 171 12.05 -7.26 0.21
CA LEU A 171 11.12 -6.46 -0.59
C LEU A 171 11.84 -5.37 -1.40
N ALA A 172 12.92 -4.78 -0.87
CA ALA A 172 13.72 -3.79 -1.57
C ALA A 172 14.35 -4.35 -2.87
N GLU A 173 14.82 -5.61 -2.86
CA GLU A 173 15.35 -6.27 -4.06
C GLU A 173 14.25 -6.45 -5.13
N VAL A 174 13.05 -6.84 -4.69
CA VAL A 174 11.90 -7.00 -5.60
C VAL A 174 11.47 -5.64 -6.16
N VAL A 175 11.49 -4.58 -5.36
CA VAL A 175 11.23 -3.20 -5.81
C VAL A 175 12.24 -2.78 -6.89
N ALA A 176 13.53 -3.01 -6.66
CA ALA A 176 14.57 -2.66 -7.64
C ALA A 176 14.38 -3.42 -8.96
N GLU A 177 14.05 -4.71 -8.91
CA GLU A 177 13.74 -5.52 -10.09
C GLU A 177 12.52 -4.99 -10.86
N VAL A 178 11.43 -4.66 -10.16
CA VAL A 178 10.21 -4.12 -10.78
C VAL A 178 10.47 -2.76 -11.44
N LEU A 179 11.26 -1.89 -10.81
CA LEU A 179 11.63 -0.61 -11.40
C LEU A 179 12.51 -0.79 -12.65
N GLY A 180 13.43 -1.75 -12.66
CA GLY A 180 14.23 -2.10 -13.83
C GLY A 180 13.36 -2.63 -14.97
N ALA A 181 12.41 -3.52 -14.68
CA ALA A 181 11.46 -4.04 -15.65
C ALA A 181 10.58 -2.92 -16.25
N LEU A 182 10.12 -1.98 -15.41
CA LEU A 182 9.32 -0.84 -15.85
C LEU A 182 10.12 0.04 -16.83
N GLN A 183 11.39 0.30 -16.53
CA GLN A 183 12.28 1.05 -17.43
C GLN A 183 12.44 0.35 -18.79
N SER A 184 12.64 -0.97 -18.81
CA SER A 184 12.72 -1.76 -20.04
C SER A 184 11.45 -1.66 -20.86
N VAL A 185 10.27 -1.84 -20.25
CA VAL A 185 8.98 -1.74 -20.94
C VAL A 185 8.80 -0.39 -21.64
N VAL A 186 9.27 0.70 -21.01
CA VAL A 186 9.18 2.04 -21.60
C VAL A 186 10.24 2.27 -22.68
N ALA A 187 11.44 1.70 -22.55
CA ALA A 187 12.55 1.91 -23.46
C ALA A 187 12.43 1.06 -24.73
N ASP A 188 11.91 -0.17 -24.62
CA ASP A 188 11.90 -1.17 -25.70
C ASP A 188 10.76 -0.97 -26.73
N THR A 189 9.86 -0.03 -26.49
CA THR A 189 8.72 0.18 -27.38
C THR A 189 8.87 1.51 -28.13
N PRO A 190 9.29 1.49 -29.42
CA PRO A 190 9.16 2.68 -30.25
C PRO A 190 7.67 3.06 -30.39
N MET A 191 7.33 4.30 -30.05
CA MET A 191 5.95 4.78 -30.20
C MET A 191 5.51 4.61 -31.68
N PRO A 192 4.48 3.79 -31.97
CA PRO A 192 3.95 3.70 -33.29
C PRO A 192 3.41 5.06 -33.72
N ALA A 193 3.47 5.36 -35.04
CA ALA A 193 2.79 6.52 -35.56
C ALA A 193 1.31 6.49 -35.19
N PRO A 194 0.68 7.63 -34.87
CA PRO A 194 -0.73 7.66 -34.50
C PRO A 194 -1.58 7.00 -35.59
N LEU A 195 -2.42 6.04 -35.21
CA LEU A 195 -3.36 5.44 -36.15
C LEU A 195 -4.32 6.51 -36.66
N PRO A 196 -4.63 6.53 -37.98
CA PRO A 196 -5.63 7.43 -38.51
C PRO A 196 -6.97 7.16 -37.81
N LEU A 197 -7.62 8.23 -37.36
CA LEU A 197 -8.96 8.13 -36.77
C LEU A 197 -9.91 7.58 -37.86
N PRO A 198 -10.82 6.63 -37.51
CA PRO A 198 -11.84 6.21 -38.43
C PRO A 198 -12.72 7.41 -38.84
N ALA A 199 -13.02 7.53 -40.13
CA ALA A 199 -13.86 8.58 -40.68
C ALA A 199 -15.31 8.47 -40.19
#